data_166ba6c3a3d1d0fc6c131096cee92432
#
_entry.id   166ba6c3a3d1d0fc6c131096cee92432
#
_cell.length_a   1.000
_cell.length_b   1.000
_cell.length_c   1.000
_cell.angle_alpha   90.00
_cell.angle_beta   90.00
_cell.angle_gamma   90.00
#
_symmetry.space_group_name_H-M   'P 1'
#
loop_
_entity.id
_entity.type
_entity.pdbx_description
1 polymer ?
#
loop_
_entity_poly.entity_id
_entity_poly.type
_entity_poly.pdbx_seq_one_letter_code
_entity_poly.pdbx_strand_id
1 'polypeptide(L)'
;TERPADPNPFHFGASNMYATPTLATRFARNTHVIRSESPLAEDQMRRAAPSIFAEGKHASRSERYTYIPTIEVLRGLRKEGFEPFMVAQGQSRIEGKAEFTKHMIRMRHVARDGGRPAKPEANEIILINSHDGASSYQMLAGMFRFVCCNGLVVGDVVEDIRIPHKGNIKDDVIDGAFRVLDQFEAVGEHTEAMKALQLEPPEEMAFATAALALRFGERTVEEGGGHRSAPVTAEQLIEARRPEDTGHSLWTTFQRVQENVIHGGQPGRSVQGRRQQTRPVGSIDRGVSLNRALWVLAEEMRKLRAAA
;
A
#
# COMPACT_ATOMS: atom_id res chain seq x y z
N THR A 1 62.37 17.67 -7.41
CA THR A 1 61.85 16.41 -6.91
C THR A 1 60.36 16.50 -6.89
N GLU A 2 59.79 16.09 -8.02
CA GLU A 2 58.35 16.00 -8.27
C GLU A 2 57.76 14.82 -7.49
N ARG A 3 56.61 15.02 -6.85
CA ARG A 3 55.78 13.91 -6.33
C ARG A 3 54.85 13.43 -7.44
N PRO A 4 54.70 12.13 -7.65
CA PRO A 4 53.77 11.61 -8.64
C PRO A 4 52.31 11.79 -8.19
N ALA A 5 51.46 12.12 -9.17
CA ALA A 5 50.01 12.25 -9.03
C ALA A 5 49.37 10.88 -8.79
N ASP A 6 48.44 10.84 -7.84
CA ASP A 6 47.64 9.68 -7.50
C ASP A 6 46.39 9.66 -8.41
N PRO A 7 46.18 8.61 -9.24
CA PRO A 7 45.04 8.54 -10.11
C PRO A 7 43.99 7.58 -9.54
N ASN A 8 43.16 8.04 -8.59
CA ASN A 8 41.91 7.29 -8.34
C ASN A 8 40.78 8.19 -7.78
N PRO A 9 39.86 8.70 -8.62
CA PRO A 9 38.74 9.53 -8.16
C PRO A 9 37.44 8.71 -7.90
N PHE A 10 37.52 7.44 -7.50
CA PHE A 10 36.32 6.65 -7.15
C PHE A 10 36.46 5.97 -5.80
N HIS A 11 36.57 6.77 -4.74
CA HIS A 11 36.12 6.34 -3.44
C HIS A 11 34.60 6.49 -3.39
N PHE A 12 33.90 5.44 -3.77
CA PHE A 12 32.54 5.23 -3.30
C PHE A 12 32.61 4.99 -1.78
N GLY A 13 32.40 6.05 -1.04
CA GLY A 13 32.18 5.99 0.38
C GLY A 13 31.02 5.04 0.65
N ALA A 14 31.20 4.10 1.57
CA ALA A 14 30.15 3.26 2.13
C ALA A 14 29.08 4.17 2.73
N SER A 15 28.10 4.57 1.91
CA SER A 15 26.95 5.37 2.34
C SER A 15 26.06 4.50 3.20
N ASN A 16 26.00 4.87 4.46
CA ASN A 16 25.03 4.52 5.48
C ASN A 16 23.81 3.75 4.98
N MET A 17 23.81 2.42 5.15
CA MET A 17 22.68 1.52 4.90
C MET A 17 21.53 1.64 5.93
N TYR A 18 21.44 2.75 6.63
CA TYR A 18 20.38 3.03 7.62
C TYR A 18 19.72 4.38 7.42
N ALA A 19 19.49 4.79 6.18
CA ALA A 19 18.50 5.81 5.92
C ALA A 19 17.12 5.19 6.19
N THR A 20 16.67 5.20 7.43
CA THR A 20 15.26 5.01 7.79
C THR A 20 14.49 6.05 7.00
N PRO A 21 13.60 5.65 6.07
CA PRO A 21 12.82 6.63 5.34
C PRO A 21 11.94 7.36 6.36
N THR A 22 12.20 8.64 6.53
CA THR A 22 11.45 9.55 7.42
C THR A 22 9.94 9.54 7.10
N LEU A 23 9.56 9.02 5.94
CA LEU A 23 8.18 8.77 5.51
C LEU A 23 7.53 7.57 6.21
N ALA A 24 8.24 6.49 6.51
CA ALA A 24 7.69 5.32 7.18
C ALA A 24 7.26 5.63 8.63
N THR A 25 7.96 6.53 9.32
CA THR A 25 7.66 6.92 10.70
C THR A 25 6.45 7.86 10.83
N ARG A 26 6.00 8.51 9.75
CA ARG A 26 4.79 9.33 9.75
C ARG A 26 3.49 8.54 9.48
N PHE A 27 3.60 7.30 9.03
CA PHE A 27 2.45 6.50 8.61
C PHE A 27 1.59 5.98 9.74
N ALA A 28 2.04 5.97 10.98
CA ALA A 28 1.19 5.30 11.93
C ALA A 28 1.45 5.63 13.39
N ARG A 29 0.56 6.37 13.96
CA ARG A 29 0.27 6.21 15.38
C ARG A 29 -0.42 4.87 15.69
N ASN A 30 -0.86 4.12 14.68
CA ASN A 30 -1.68 2.90 14.84
C ASN A 30 -1.20 1.69 14.01
N THR A 31 -0.02 1.73 13.36
CA THR A 31 0.51 0.60 12.58
C THR A 31 2.04 0.67 12.58
N HIS A 32 2.71 -0.42 12.94
CA HIS A 32 4.15 -0.54 12.74
C HIS A 32 4.40 -0.94 11.29
N VAL A 33 5.24 -0.19 10.59
CA VAL A 33 5.56 -0.40 9.18
C VAL A 33 7.06 -0.36 8.98
N ILE A 34 7.61 -1.32 8.26
CA ILE A 34 8.96 -1.28 7.70
C ILE A 34 8.89 -1.57 6.20
N ARG A 35 9.66 -0.83 5.43
CA ARG A 35 9.83 -1.01 3.99
C ARG A 35 11.32 -0.98 3.66
N SER A 36 11.72 -1.75 2.64
CA SER A 36 13.10 -1.83 2.17
C SER A 36 13.15 -1.86 0.64
N GLU A 37 14.26 -1.43 0.07
CA GLU A 37 14.56 -1.58 -1.35
C GLU A 37 15.11 -2.98 -1.67
N SER A 38 15.57 -3.71 -0.65
CA SER A 38 16.00 -5.11 -0.72
C SER A 38 15.08 -6.00 0.09
N PRO A 39 15.06 -7.33 -0.16
CA PRO A 39 14.27 -8.26 0.62
C PRO A 39 14.50 -8.14 2.13
N LEU A 40 13.42 -8.07 2.90
CA LEU A 40 13.46 -7.96 4.35
C LEU A 40 13.91 -9.28 5.00
N ALA A 41 14.87 -9.21 5.91
CA ALA A 41 15.25 -10.34 6.75
C ALA A 41 14.18 -10.63 7.82
N GLU A 42 14.13 -11.88 8.31
CA GLU A 42 13.16 -12.29 9.35
C GLU A 42 13.27 -11.44 10.63
N ASP A 43 14.49 -11.09 11.04
CA ASP A 43 14.71 -10.25 12.22
C ASP A 43 14.16 -8.82 12.06
N GLN A 44 14.25 -8.26 10.87
CA GLN A 44 13.66 -6.96 10.58
C GLN A 44 12.14 -7.01 10.63
N MET A 45 11.55 -8.06 10.03
CA MET A 45 10.12 -8.28 10.05
C MET A 45 9.60 -8.56 11.46
N ARG A 46 10.32 -9.37 12.27
CA ARG A 46 9.95 -9.68 13.65
C ARG A 46 9.85 -8.43 14.52
N ARG A 47 10.75 -7.48 14.33
CA ARG A 47 10.71 -6.21 15.09
C ARG A 47 9.53 -5.31 14.69
N ALA A 48 9.14 -5.33 13.40
CA ALA A 48 8.08 -4.45 12.89
C ALA A 48 6.68 -5.10 12.94
N ALA A 49 6.61 -6.42 12.76
CA ALA A 49 5.37 -7.16 12.68
C ALA A 49 5.50 -8.54 13.38
N PRO A 50 5.63 -8.57 14.71
CA PRO A 50 5.78 -9.80 15.49
C PRO A 50 4.63 -10.79 15.27
N SER A 51 3.43 -10.34 14.90
CA SER A 51 2.29 -11.22 14.63
C SER A 51 2.50 -12.17 13.43
N ILE A 52 3.44 -11.88 12.52
CA ILE A 52 3.86 -12.81 11.46
C ILE A 52 4.48 -14.09 12.08
N PHE A 53 5.10 -13.96 13.24
CA PHE A 53 5.87 -14.99 13.93
C PHE A 53 5.16 -15.57 15.15
N ALA A 54 3.86 -15.27 15.33
CA ALA A 54 3.09 -15.86 16.43
C ALA A 54 3.21 -17.40 16.40
N GLU A 55 3.33 -18.03 17.55
CA GLU A 55 3.51 -19.49 17.67
C GLU A 55 2.19 -20.23 17.93
N GLY A 56 1.09 -19.49 18.08
CA GLY A 56 -0.23 -20.05 18.32
C GLY A 56 -1.35 -19.11 17.90
N LYS A 57 -2.57 -19.61 18.01
CA LYS A 57 -3.79 -18.81 17.82
C LYS A 57 -4.12 -18.06 19.11
N HIS A 58 -4.76 -16.91 19.01
CA HIS A 58 -5.31 -16.21 20.18
C HIS A 58 -6.34 -17.09 20.91
N ALA A 59 -6.35 -17.06 22.24
CA ALA A 59 -7.19 -17.92 23.09
C ALA A 59 -8.70 -17.84 22.78
N SER A 60 -9.18 -16.77 22.14
CA SER A 60 -10.57 -16.63 21.72
C SER A 60 -10.96 -17.51 20.52
N ARG A 61 -10.04 -18.26 19.91
CA ARG A 61 -10.31 -19.06 18.70
C ARG A 61 -10.74 -20.49 19.05
N SER A 62 -11.75 -20.98 18.31
CA SER A 62 -12.29 -22.33 18.47
C SER A 62 -11.26 -23.40 18.06
N GLU A 63 -11.47 -24.64 18.49
CA GLU A 63 -10.65 -25.79 18.10
C GLU A 63 -10.68 -26.09 16.58
N ARG A 64 -11.75 -25.68 15.90
CA ARG A 64 -11.90 -25.85 14.43
C ARG A 64 -10.99 -24.91 13.62
N TYR A 65 -10.35 -23.92 14.27
CA TYR A 65 -9.43 -22.99 13.62
C TYR A 65 -8.08 -23.69 13.43
N THR A 66 -7.75 -23.98 12.17
CA THR A 66 -6.43 -24.48 11.79
C THR A 66 -5.43 -23.31 11.84
N TYR A 67 -4.55 -23.37 12.83
CA TYR A 67 -3.48 -22.41 12.97
C TYR A 67 -2.29 -22.80 12.10
N ILE A 68 -1.82 -21.87 11.25
CA ILE A 68 -0.54 -21.96 10.57
C ILE A 68 0.17 -20.62 10.77
N PRO A 69 1.41 -20.62 11.28
CA PRO A 69 2.22 -19.41 11.40
C PRO A 69 2.39 -18.76 10.05
N THR A 70 2.15 -17.44 9.94
CA THR A 70 2.34 -16.72 8.68
C THR A 70 3.79 -16.82 8.20
N ILE A 71 4.75 -16.94 9.11
CA ILE A 71 6.16 -17.14 8.73
C ILE A 71 6.39 -18.43 7.95
N GLU A 72 5.67 -19.53 8.25
CA GLU A 72 5.80 -20.79 7.52
C GLU A 72 5.27 -20.65 6.09
N VAL A 73 4.16 -19.92 5.93
CA VAL A 73 3.61 -19.57 4.61
C VAL A 73 4.61 -18.70 3.83
N LEU A 74 5.17 -17.68 4.48
CA LEU A 74 6.17 -16.80 3.87
C LEU A 74 7.43 -17.56 3.45
N ARG A 75 7.92 -18.48 4.28
CA ARG A 75 9.06 -19.34 3.93
C ARG A 75 8.76 -20.25 2.73
N GLY A 76 7.51 -20.70 2.60
CA GLY A 76 7.05 -21.39 1.39
C GLY A 76 7.12 -20.51 0.17
N LEU A 77 6.53 -19.32 0.24
CA LEU A 77 6.53 -18.33 -0.85
C LEU A 77 7.95 -17.92 -1.25
N ARG A 78 8.89 -17.80 -0.31
CA ARG A 78 10.30 -17.51 -0.61
C ARG A 78 10.97 -18.59 -1.46
N LYS A 79 10.63 -19.86 -1.23
CA LYS A 79 11.16 -20.96 -2.06
C LYS A 79 10.70 -20.87 -3.51
N GLU A 80 9.52 -20.27 -3.73
CA GLU A 80 8.94 -20.01 -5.03
C GLU A 80 9.37 -18.65 -5.63
N GLY A 81 10.31 -17.94 -4.99
CA GLY A 81 10.87 -16.69 -5.51
C GLY A 81 10.13 -15.41 -5.10
N PHE A 82 9.16 -15.49 -4.17
CA PHE A 82 8.49 -14.31 -3.63
C PHE A 82 9.23 -13.76 -2.41
N GLU A 83 9.74 -12.56 -2.50
CA GLU A 83 10.49 -11.93 -1.42
C GLU A 83 9.73 -10.74 -0.82
N PRO A 84 9.74 -10.57 0.52
CA PRO A 84 9.08 -9.46 1.20
C PRO A 84 9.89 -8.17 1.11
N PHE A 85 9.24 -7.07 0.76
CA PHE A 85 9.82 -5.72 0.69
C PHE A 85 9.16 -4.75 1.66
N MET A 86 7.99 -5.10 2.20
CA MET A 86 7.32 -4.30 3.19
C MET A 86 6.50 -5.20 4.11
N VAL A 87 6.52 -4.90 5.41
CA VAL A 87 5.58 -5.46 6.37
C VAL A 87 4.93 -4.35 7.18
N ALA A 88 3.68 -4.57 7.55
CA ALA A 88 2.93 -3.70 8.44
C ALA A 88 2.10 -4.53 9.42
N GLN A 89 1.96 -4.03 10.65
CA GLN A 89 1.12 -4.65 11.68
C GLN A 89 0.20 -3.63 12.32
N GLY A 90 -1.08 -3.97 12.45
CA GLY A 90 -2.06 -3.20 13.19
C GLY A 90 -1.75 -3.21 14.70
N GLN A 91 -1.97 -2.08 15.37
CA GLN A 91 -1.86 -2.01 16.83
C GLN A 91 -3.14 -2.50 17.50
N SER A 92 -3.01 -3.16 18.65
CA SER A 92 -4.10 -3.46 19.58
C SER A 92 -3.94 -2.65 20.86
N ARG A 93 -5.07 -2.18 21.41
CA ARG A 93 -5.13 -1.59 22.75
C ARG A 93 -5.42 -2.65 23.82
N ILE A 94 -5.72 -3.87 23.42
CA ILE A 94 -6.00 -4.99 24.31
C ILE A 94 -4.67 -5.64 24.64
N GLU A 95 -4.38 -5.73 25.93
CA GLU A 95 -3.19 -6.40 26.46
C GLU A 95 -3.15 -7.86 26.00
N GLY A 96 -1.98 -8.38 25.64
CA GLY A 96 -1.79 -9.76 25.14
C GLY A 96 -2.31 -10.01 23.72
N LYS A 97 -2.97 -9.05 23.08
CA LYS A 97 -3.51 -9.23 21.71
C LYS A 97 -2.57 -8.74 20.61
N ALA A 98 -1.57 -7.96 20.95
CA ALA A 98 -0.66 -7.32 19.97
C ALA A 98 0.02 -8.33 19.04
N GLU A 99 0.41 -9.51 19.56
CA GLU A 99 1.09 -10.56 18.80
C GLU A 99 0.17 -11.34 17.85
N PHE A 100 -1.14 -11.12 17.90
CA PHE A 100 -2.12 -11.81 17.07
C PHE A 100 -2.85 -10.89 16.09
N THR A 101 -2.51 -9.62 16.10
CA THR A 101 -3.19 -8.60 15.29
C THR A 101 -2.96 -8.79 13.79
N LYS A 102 -3.83 -8.13 13.02
CA LYS A 102 -3.73 -8.10 11.56
C LYS A 102 -2.39 -7.58 11.11
N HIS A 103 -1.77 -8.28 10.17
CA HIS A 103 -0.53 -7.89 9.51
C HIS A 103 -0.67 -7.99 8.00
N MET A 104 0.19 -7.27 7.30
CA MET A 104 0.29 -7.22 5.86
C MET A 104 1.75 -7.42 5.46
N ILE A 105 1.96 -8.22 4.42
CA ILE A 105 3.26 -8.41 3.78
C ILE A 105 3.10 -8.04 2.30
N ARG A 106 3.97 -7.19 1.77
CA ARG A 106 4.04 -6.89 0.34
C ARG A 106 5.27 -7.55 -0.23
N MET A 107 5.09 -8.35 -1.24
CA MET A 107 6.12 -9.23 -1.83
C MET A 107 6.25 -8.97 -3.32
N ARG A 108 7.46 -9.18 -3.85
CA ARG A 108 7.77 -9.19 -5.29
C ARG A 108 8.33 -10.53 -5.69
N HIS A 109 8.06 -10.94 -6.92
CA HIS A 109 8.64 -12.14 -7.49
C HIS A 109 9.97 -11.81 -8.17
N VAL A 110 11.08 -12.20 -7.54
CA VAL A 110 12.44 -11.73 -7.89
C VAL A 110 12.86 -12.12 -9.31
N ALA A 111 12.44 -13.31 -9.77
CA ALA A 111 12.81 -13.79 -11.10
C ALA A 111 12.07 -13.07 -12.24
N ARG A 112 10.84 -12.55 -11.99
CA ARG A 112 10.07 -11.81 -13.01
C ARG A 112 10.40 -10.32 -13.03
N ASP A 113 10.75 -9.74 -11.88
CA ASP A 113 11.01 -8.30 -11.74
C ASP A 113 12.50 -7.95 -11.63
N GLY A 114 13.41 -8.93 -11.71
CA GLY A 114 14.87 -8.74 -11.73
C GLY A 114 15.44 -8.07 -10.47
N GLY A 115 14.69 -8.07 -9.35
CA GLY A 115 15.11 -7.48 -8.08
C GLY A 115 15.15 -5.94 -8.04
N ARG A 116 15.42 -5.29 -9.15
CA ARG A 116 15.24 -3.84 -9.39
C ARG A 116 14.61 -3.68 -10.76
N PRO A 117 13.34 -3.34 -10.86
CA PRO A 117 12.72 -3.13 -12.16
C PRO A 117 13.35 -1.92 -12.84
N ALA A 118 13.57 -2.05 -14.14
CA ALA A 118 13.92 -0.92 -15.00
C ALA A 118 12.76 0.09 -15.13
N LYS A 119 11.60 -0.25 -14.58
CA LYS A 119 10.36 0.54 -14.59
C LYS A 119 10.22 1.35 -13.30
N PRO A 120 9.56 2.51 -13.32
CA PRO A 120 9.28 3.30 -12.13
C PRO A 120 8.29 2.64 -11.15
N GLU A 121 7.60 1.58 -11.56
CA GLU A 121 6.67 0.80 -10.76
C GLU A 121 7.09 -0.67 -10.68
N ALA A 122 6.81 -1.32 -9.55
CA ALA A 122 6.93 -2.77 -9.37
C ALA A 122 5.58 -3.38 -8.98
N ASN A 123 5.24 -4.51 -9.58
CA ASN A 123 4.10 -5.31 -9.17
C ASN A 123 4.38 -5.98 -7.83
N GLU A 124 3.40 -5.96 -6.93
CA GLU A 124 3.51 -6.57 -5.61
C GLU A 124 2.29 -7.44 -5.31
N ILE A 125 2.53 -8.61 -4.75
CA ILE A 125 1.50 -9.41 -4.11
C ILE A 125 1.37 -8.96 -2.67
N ILE A 126 0.16 -8.70 -2.23
CA ILE A 126 -0.15 -8.25 -0.88
C ILE A 126 -0.81 -9.42 -0.14
N LEU A 127 -0.12 -9.95 0.87
CA LEU A 127 -0.64 -10.96 1.78
C LEU A 127 -1.11 -10.29 3.07
N ILE A 128 -2.36 -10.51 3.45
CA ILE A 128 -2.96 -10.03 4.70
C ILE A 128 -3.44 -11.22 5.50
N ASN A 129 -3.16 -11.24 6.80
CA ASN A 129 -3.65 -12.26 7.74
C ASN A 129 -3.80 -11.70 9.16
N SER A 130 -4.48 -12.47 10.03
CA SER A 130 -4.49 -12.27 11.48
C SER A 130 -4.66 -13.60 12.22
N HIS A 131 -4.14 -13.67 13.43
CA HIS A 131 -4.26 -14.86 14.28
C HIS A 131 -5.30 -14.70 15.40
N ASP A 132 -5.99 -13.55 15.41
CA ASP A 132 -7.10 -13.26 16.32
C ASP A 132 -8.49 -13.51 15.65
N GLY A 133 -8.49 -14.01 14.40
CA GLY A 133 -9.69 -14.30 13.61
C GLY A 133 -10.35 -13.07 12.99
N ALA A 134 -9.72 -11.91 13.05
CA ALA A 134 -10.22 -10.70 12.38
C ALA A 134 -10.06 -10.75 10.85
N SER A 135 -9.21 -11.67 10.34
CA SER A 135 -9.01 -11.85 8.89
C SER A 135 -8.68 -13.31 8.58
N SER A 136 -9.18 -13.81 7.43
CA SER A 136 -8.59 -14.96 6.73
C SER A 136 -7.33 -14.53 5.99
N TYR A 137 -6.59 -15.48 5.41
CA TYR A 137 -5.56 -15.14 4.43
C TYR A 137 -6.23 -14.47 3.23
N GLN A 138 -5.74 -13.29 2.88
CA GLN A 138 -6.19 -12.54 1.71
C GLN A 138 -4.96 -12.21 0.87
N MET A 139 -5.10 -12.45 -0.43
CA MET A 139 -4.08 -12.09 -1.41
C MET A 139 -4.66 -11.11 -2.40
N LEU A 140 -3.97 -10.02 -2.61
CA LEU A 140 -4.39 -8.90 -3.44
C LEU A 140 -3.26 -8.53 -4.39
N ALA A 141 -3.61 -8.05 -5.57
CA ALA A 141 -2.64 -7.37 -6.42
C ALA A 141 -2.35 -5.97 -5.89
N GLY A 142 -1.09 -5.61 -5.96
CA GLY A 142 -0.62 -4.29 -5.62
C GLY A 142 0.44 -3.80 -6.60
N MET A 143 0.74 -2.53 -6.51
CA MET A 143 1.83 -1.90 -7.24
C MET A 143 2.60 -0.99 -6.30
N PHE A 144 3.90 -0.95 -6.43
CA PHE A 144 4.77 -0.03 -5.72
C PHE A 144 5.40 0.94 -6.70
N ARG A 145 5.27 2.23 -6.43
CA ARG A 145 5.88 3.29 -7.21
C ARG A 145 7.10 3.82 -6.49
N PHE A 146 8.29 3.72 -7.12
CA PHE A 146 9.57 4.06 -6.49
C PHE A 146 9.72 5.56 -6.23
N VAL A 147 9.22 6.40 -7.12
CA VAL A 147 9.35 7.88 -7.04
C VAL A 147 8.73 8.45 -5.78
N CYS A 148 7.56 7.96 -5.39
CA CYS A 148 6.82 8.43 -4.21
C CYS A 148 6.87 7.47 -3.02
N CYS A 149 7.53 6.33 -3.17
CA CYS A 149 7.50 5.24 -2.18
C CYS A 149 6.07 4.82 -1.80
N ASN A 150 5.14 4.94 -2.74
CA ASN A 150 3.73 4.71 -2.51
C ASN A 150 3.32 3.29 -2.92
N GLY A 151 2.54 2.64 -2.08
CA GLY A 151 2.01 1.32 -2.36
C GLY A 151 0.53 1.40 -2.74
N LEU A 152 0.21 1.10 -3.98
CA LEU A 152 -1.15 1.00 -4.48
C LEU A 152 -1.73 -0.39 -4.20
N VAL A 153 -3.05 -0.49 -4.13
CA VAL A 153 -3.79 -1.75 -4.19
C VAL A 153 -4.68 -1.68 -5.42
N VAL A 154 -4.52 -2.65 -6.30
CA VAL A 154 -5.31 -2.75 -7.53
C VAL A 154 -6.71 -3.26 -7.18
N GLY A 155 -7.75 -2.63 -7.71
CA GLY A 155 -9.14 -3.06 -7.57
C GLY A 155 -9.67 -3.65 -8.87
N ASP A 156 -10.67 -4.50 -8.78
CA ASP A 156 -11.56 -5.06 -9.82
C ASP A 156 -10.92 -5.75 -11.06
N VAL A 157 -9.66 -5.46 -11.38
CA VAL A 157 -8.93 -6.12 -12.48
C VAL A 157 -8.41 -7.50 -12.06
N VAL A 158 -8.21 -7.69 -10.75
CA VAL A 158 -7.63 -8.89 -10.15
C VAL A 158 -8.58 -9.45 -9.11
N GLU A 159 -8.86 -10.74 -9.19
CA GLU A 159 -9.68 -11.44 -8.20
C GLU A 159 -9.01 -11.42 -6.82
N ASP A 160 -9.77 -11.04 -5.79
CA ASP A 160 -9.35 -11.21 -4.40
C ASP A 160 -9.35 -12.69 -4.02
N ILE A 161 -8.20 -13.21 -3.71
CA ILE A 161 -8.09 -14.58 -3.23
C ILE A 161 -8.21 -14.59 -1.72
N ARG A 162 -9.22 -15.31 -1.22
CA ARG A 162 -9.46 -15.52 0.21
C ARG A 162 -9.31 -16.97 0.56
N ILE A 163 -8.38 -17.29 1.44
CA ILE A 163 -8.08 -18.65 1.86
C ILE A 163 -8.50 -18.76 3.33
N PRO A 164 -9.53 -19.56 3.62
CA PRO A 164 -9.98 -19.79 5.00
C PRO A 164 -8.93 -20.59 5.77
N HIS A 165 -8.91 -20.44 7.10
CA HIS A 165 -8.05 -21.23 7.98
C HIS A 165 -8.53 -22.70 8.11
N LYS A 166 -8.49 -23.43 6.96
CA LYS A 166 -8.91 -24.84 6.83
C LYS A 166 -8.03 -25.52 5.77
N GLY A 167 -7.78 -26.82 5.94
CA GLY A 167 -7.10 -27.63 4.93
C GLY A 167 -5.61 -27.31 4.75
N ASN A 168 -5.15 -27.42 3.52
CA ASN A 168 -3.73 -27.21 3.16
C ASN A 168 -3.44 -25.74 2.84
N ILE A 169 -3.57 -24.87 3.83
CA ILE A 169 -3.47 -23.41 3.70
C ILE A 169 -2.16 -22.97 3.01
N LYS A 170 -1.05 -23.67 3.26
CA LYS A 170 0.26 -23.26 2.71
C LYS A 170 0.29 -23.37 1.18
N ASP A 171 -0.13 -24.49 0.65
CA ASP A 171 -0.14 -24.71 -0.81
C ASP A 171 -1.22 -23.85 -1.46
N ASP A 172 -2.41 -23.71 -0.84
CA ASP A 172 -3.46 -22.82 -1.31
C ASP A 172 -2.99 -21.35 -1.40
N VAL A 173 -2.14 -20.89 -0.46
CA VAL A 173 -1.57 -19.53 -0.50
C VAL A 173 -0.52 -19.40 -1.60
N ILE A 174 0.30 -20.43 -1.81
CA ILE A 174 1.30 -20.43 -2.91
C ILE A 174 0.58 -20.39 -4.26
N ASP A 175 -0.40 -21.25 -4.47
CA ASP A 175 -1.21 -21.26 -5.70
C ASP A 175 -1.93 -19.93 -5.92
N GLY A 176 -2.46 -19.34 -4.83
CA GLY A 176 -3.04 -18.02 -4.85
C GLY A 176 -2.05 -16.93 -5.28
N ALA A 177 -0.80 -17.00 -4.83
CA ALA A 177 0.24 -16.06 -5.23
C ALA A 177 0.53 -16.11 -6.73
N PHE A 178 0.63 -17.31 -7.30
CA PHE A 178 0.84 -17.46 -8.74
C PHE A 178 -0.38 -16.97 -9.54
N ARG A 179 -1.61 -17.26 -9.08
CA ARG A 179 -2.82 -16.72 -9.72
C ARG A 179 -2.85 -15.20 -9.75
N VAL A 180 -2.45 -14.52 -8.68
CA VAL A 180 -2.31 -13.04 -8.67
C VAL A 180 -1.18 -12.60 -9.61
N LEU A 181 -0.06 -13.32 -9.62
CA LEU A 181 1.09 -13.01 -10.46
C LEU A 181 0.75 -13.05 -11.97
N ASP A 182 -0.07 -14.02 -12.38
CA ASP A 182 -0.48 -14.18 -13.78
C ASP A 182 -1.44 -13.06 -14.25
N GLN A 183 -2.07 -12.35 -13.33
CA GLN A 183 -2.97 -11.23 -13.65
C GLN A 183 -2.25 -9.88 -13.79
N PHE A 184 -0.94 -9.79 -13.52
CA PHE A 184 -0.21 -8.53 -13.61
C PHE A 184 -0.03 -7.99 -15.04
N GLU A 185 -0.17 -8.83 -16.07
CA GLU A 185 -0.19 -8.37 -17.45
C GLU A 185 -1.37 -7.43 -17.68
N ALA A 186 -2.57 -7.84 -17.29
CA ALA A 186 -3.78 -7.01 -17.35
C ALA A 186 -3.64 -5.71 -16.54
N VAL A 187 -3.04 -5.78 -15.34
CA VAL A 187 -2.76 -4.57 -14.53
C VAL A 187 -1.85 -3.60 -15.29
N GLY A 188 -0.84 -4.14 -15.99
CA GLY A 188 0.06 -3.36 -16.83
C GLY A 188 -0.67 -2.66 -17.98
N GLU A 189 -1.52 -3.37 -18.71
CA GLU A 189 -2.34 -2.82 -19.80
C GLU A 189 -3.23 -1.68 -19.32
N HIS A 190 -3.92 -1.86 -18.20
CA HIS A 190 -4.76 -0.82 -17.58
C HIS A 190 -3.95 0.41 -17.18
N THR A 191 -2.76 0.20 -16.60
CA THR A 191 -1.86 1.29 -16.22
C THR A 191 -1.40 2.09 -17.44
N GLU A 192 -0.98 1.42 -18.51
CA GLU A 192 -0.57 2.11 -19.76
C GLU A 192 -1.75 2.85 -20.41
N ALA A 193 -2.95 2.28 -20.37
CA ALA A 193 -4.15 2.97 -20.84
C ALA A 193 -4.46 4.24 -20.02
N MET A 194 -4.29 4.19 -18.68
CA MET A 194 -4.43 5.38 -17.83
C MET A 194 -3.34 6.44 -18.11
N LYS A 195 -2.11 6.01 -18.43
CA LYS A 195 -1.01 6.93 -18.81
C LYS A 195 -1.28 7.62 -20.15
N ALA A 196 -1.89 6.91 -21.09
CA ALA A 196 -2.22 7.47 -22.43
C ALA A 196 -3.41 8.44 -22.41
N LEU A 197 -4.33 8.28 -21.44
CA LEU A 197 -5.55 9.09 -21.38
C LEU A 197 -5.27 10.45 -20.72
N GLN A 198 -5.42 11.54 -21.49
CA GLN A 198 -5.33 12.92 -20.97
C GLN A 198 -6.70 13.36 -20.45
N LEU A 199 -6.71 13.98 -19.28
CA LEU A 199 -7.90 14.55 -18.65
C LEU A 199 -7.95 16.06 -18.85
N GLU A 200 -9.17 16.58 -19.03
CA GLU A 200 -9.43 18.00 -18.94
C GLU A 200 -9.54 18.46 -17.46
N PRO A 201 -9.26 19.74 -17.14
CA PRO A 201 -9.32 20.23 -15.75
C PRO A 201 -10.64 19.92 -15.02
N PRO A 202 -11.83 19.97 -15.64
CA PRO A 202 -13.08 19.57 -14.99
C PRO A 202 -13.13 18.08 -14.62
N GLU A 203 -12.48 17.21 -15.41
CA GLU A 203 -12.42 15.77 -15.16
C GLU A 203 -11.48 15.44 -14.01
N GLU A 204 -10.32 16.10 -13.95
CA GLU A 204 -9.41 16.00 -12.79
C GLU A 204 -10.13 16.43 -11.50
N MET A 205 -10.91 17.53 -11.58
CA MET A 205 -11.69 18.03 -10.46
C MET A 205 -12.80 17.04 -10.03
N ALA A 206 -13.48 16.41 -11.00
CA ALA A 206 -14.49 15.39 -10.73
C ALA A 206 -13.87 14.18 -9.99
N PHE A 207 -12.70 13.73 -10.48
CA PHE A 207 -11.94 12.64 -9.83
C PHE A 207 -11.56 13.00 -8.39
N ALA A 208 -11.01 14.17 -8.15
CA ALA A 208 -10.60 14.62 -6.82
C ALA A 208 -11.80 14.82 -5.87
N THR A 209 -12.92 15.30 -6.39
CA THR A 209 -14.16 15.46 -5.61
C THR A 209 -14.71 14.11 -5.13
N ALA A 210 -14.73 13.12 -6.03
CA ALA A 210 -15.12 11.75 -5.67
C ALA A 210 -14.15 11.13 -4.64
N ALA A 211 -12.84 11.32 -4.82
CA ALA A 211 -11.83 10.87 -3.87
C ALA A 211 -11.96 11.53 -2.49
N LEU A 212 -12.32 12.81 -2.46
CA LEU A 212 -12.60 13.54 -1.22
C LEU A 212 -13.77 12.91 -0.46
N ALA A 213 -14.86 12.59 -1.16
CA ALA A 213 -16.03 11.91 -0.59
C ALA A 213 -15.67 10.51 -0.07
N LEU A 214 -14.91 9.73 -0.84
CA LEU A 214 -14.42 8.41 -0.43
C LEU A 214 -13.57 8.46 0.85
N ARG A 215 -12.78 9.51 1.02
CA ARG A 215 -11.86 9.65 2.17
C ARG A 215 -12.55 10.17 3.43
N PHE A 216 -13.39 11.19 3.29
CA PHE A 216 -13.95 11.96 4.40
C PHE A 216 -15.46 11.76 4.60
N GLY A 217 -16.13 11.05 3.68
CA GLY A 217 -17.57 10.89 3.64
C GLY A 217 -18.28 12.05 2.92
N GLU A 218 -19.57 11.89 2.70
CA GLU A 218 -20.41 12.94 2.16
C GLU A 218 -20.59 14.09 3.19
N ARG A 219 -20.93 15.26 2.68
CA ARG A 219 -21.38 16.39 3.51
C ARG A 219 -22.70 15.99 4.16
N THR A 220 -22.65 15.52 5.38
CA THR A 220 -23.87 15.29 6.18
C THR A 220 -24.17 16.51 7.03
N VAL A 221 -25.43 16.93 6.99
CA VAL A 221 -25.99 17.86 7.98
C VAL A 221 -26.23 17.04 9.25
N GLU A 222 -25.46 17.27 10.30
CA GLU A 222 -25.74 16.65 11.60
C GLU A 222 -27.04 17.26 12.18
N GLU A 223 -27.86 16.43 12.84
CA GLU A 223 -28.98 16.91 13.65
C GLU A 223 -28.45 17.88 14.72
N GLY A 224 -28.60 19.17 14.47
CA GLY A 224 -27.99 20.23 15.29
C GLY A 224 -27.29 21.33 14.50
N GLY A 225 -27.33 21.29 13.14
CA GLY A 225 -26.91 22.40 12.27
C GLY A 225 -25.39 22.45 11.97
N GLY A 226 -24.61 21.47 12.42
CA GLY A 226 -23.19 21.36 12.10
C GLY A 226 -22.96 20.63 10.79
N HIS A 227 -22.29 21.26 9.80
CA HIS A 227 -21.84 20.58 8.60
C HIS A 227 -20.47 19.90 8.88
N ARG A 228 -20.39 18.57 8.80
CA ARG A 228 -19.10 17.90 8.66
C ARG A 228 -18.57 18.15 7.25
N SER A 229 -17.72 19.14 7.10
CA SER A 229 -16.98 19.36 5.87
C SER A 229 -15.64 18.63 5.92
N ALA A 230 -15.19 18.16 4.75
CA ALA A 230 -13.82 17.68 4.62
C ALA A 230 -12.84 18.79 5.07
N PRO A 231 -11.74 18.44 5.75
CA PRO A 231 -10.77 19.41 6.24
C PRO A 231 -9.98 20.10 5.13
N VAL A 232 -10.05 19.57 3.92
CA VAL A 232 -9.34 20.01 2.69
C VAL A 232 -10.30 20.06 1.53
N THR A 233 -9.89 20.71 0.44
CA THR A 233 -10.67 20.83 -0.80
C THR A 233 -10.22 19.83 -1.87
N ALA A 234 -11.00 19.68 -2.93
CA ALA A 234 -10.64 18.82 -4.07
C ALA A 234 -9.41 19.37 -4.81
N GLU A 235 -9.30 20.69 -4.94
CA GLU A 235 -8.15 21.36 -5.54
C GLU A 235 -6.85 21.00 -4.83
N GLN A 236 -6.86 20.94 -3.51
CA GLN A 236 -5.68 20.53 -2.74
C GLN A 236 -5.31 19.06 -2.97
N LEU A 237 -6.25 18.19 -3.32
CA LEU A 237 -5.94 16.80 -3.65
C LEU A 237 -5.29 16.64 -5.02
N ILE A 238 -5.50 17.58 -5.95
CA ILE A 238 -4.87 17.57 -7.29
C ILE A 238 -3.45 18.15 -7.26
N GLU A 239 -3.07 18.91 -6.21
CA GLU A 239 -1.75 19.49 -6.11
C GLU A 239 -0.65 18.42 -6.18
N ALA A 240 0.28 18.60 -7.14
CA ALA A 240 1.42 17.70 -7.28
C ALA A 240 2.45 17.95 -6.17
N ARG A 241 2.92 16.89 -5.53
CA ARG A 241 3.98 16.97 -4.52
C ARG A 241 5.38 16.93 -5.13
N ARG A 242 5.47 16.61 -6.42
CA ARG A 242 6.74 16.48 -7.14
C ARG A 242 6.58 16.75 -8.64
N PRO A 243 7.69 17.09 -9.34
CA PRO A 243 7.64 17.41 -10.78
C PRO A 243 7.12 16.26 -11.66
N GLU A 244 7.41 15.01 -11.32
CA GLU A 244 7.01 13.84 -12.09
C GLU A 244 5.50 13.63 -12.14
N ASP A 245 4.76 14.29 -11.27
CA ASP A 245 3.31 14.16 -11.15
C ASP A 245 2.54 15.38 -11.66
N THR A 246 3.19 16.31 -12.37
CA THR A 246 2.54 17.55 -12.89
C THR A 246 1.74 17.34 -14.16
N GLY A 247 1.82 16.19 -14.83
CA GLY A 247 1.07 15.89 -16.04
C GLY A 247 -0.45 15.78 -15.83
N HIS A 248 -1.21 15.79 -16.93
CA HIS A 248 -2.68 15.74 -16.94
C HIS A 248 -3.23 14.37 -17.35
N SER A 249 -2.39 13.31 -17.40
CA SER A 249 -2.92 11.98 -17.65
C SER A 249 -3.78 11.49 -16.48
N LEU A 250 -4.72 10.59 -16.76
CA LEU A 250 -5.49 9.92 -15.70
C LEU A 250 -4.56 9.27 -14.68
N TRP A 251 -3.44 8.69 -15.12
CA TRP A 251 -2.44 8.10 -14.23
C TRP A 251 -1.80 9.12 -13.28
N THR A 252 -1.30 10.25 -13.78
CA THR A 252 -0.69 11.28 -12.93
C THR A 252 -1.71 11.94 -12.01
N THR A 253 -2.95 12.15 -12.46
CA THR A 253 -4.05 12.64 -11.61
C THR A 253 -4.38 11.64 -10.50
N PHE A 254 -4.51 10.36 -10.84
CA PHE A 254 -4.71 9.30 -9.86
C PHE A 254 -3.57 9.27 -8.82
N GLN A 255 -2.30 9.38 -9.25
CA GLN A 255 -1.14 9.36 -8.34
C GLN A 255 -1.15 10.53 -7.36
N ARG A 256 -1.40 11.76 -7.84
CA ARG A 256 -1.50 12.96 -7.00
C ARG A 256 -2.59 12.80 -5.94
N VAL A 257 -3.78 12.46 -6.40
CA VAL A 257 -4.95 12.32 -5.53
C VAL A 257 -4.74 11.19 -4.51
N GLN A 258 -4.27 10.03 -4.97
CA GLN A 258 -4.01 8.89 -4.11
C GLN A 258 -2.98 9.22 -3.02
N GLU A 259 -1.87 9.86 -3.39
CA GLU A 259 -0.84 10.25 -2.41
C GLU A 259 -1.39 11.26 -1.40
N ASN A 260 -2.08 12.30 -1.84
CA ASN A 260 -2.66 13.33 -0.98
C ASN A 260 -3.71 12.74 -0.02
N VAL A 261 -4.51 11.81 -0.49
CA VAL A 261 -5.54 11.11 0.29
C VAL A 261 -4.94 10.16 1.32
N ILE A 262 -3.95 9.34 0.92
CA ILE A 262 -3.40 8.28 1.77
C ILE A 262 -2.38 8.83 2.78
N HIS A 263 -1.43 9.65 2.32
CA HIS A 263 -0.35 10.16 3.18
C HIS A 263 -0.80 11.33 4.07
N GLY A 264 -1.86 12.02 3.69
CA GLY A 264 -2.30 13.20 4.42
C GLY A 264 -1.22 14.30 4.41
N GLY A 265 -1.16 15.08 5.49
CA GLY A 265 -0.22 16.20 5.62
C GLY A 265 -0.67 17.47 4.89
N GLN A 266 -1.82 17.44 4.22
CA GLN A 266 -2.40 18.61 3.58
C GLN A 266 -2.89 19.62 4.64
N PRO A 267 -2.58 20.91 4.48
CA PRO A 267 -3.09 21.95 5.36
C PRO A 267 -4.60 22.07 5.19
N GLY A 268 -5.30 22.19 6.30
CA GLY A 268 -6.75 22.24 6.28
C GLY A 268 -7.33 22.94 7.51
N ARG A 269 -8.65 22.89 7.62
CA ARG A 269 -9.36 23.47 8.77
C ARG A 269 -10.30 22.44 9.41
N SER A 270 -10.42 22.49 10.73
CA SER A 270 -11.44 21.73 11.45
C SER A 270 -12.82 22.37 11.22
N VAL A 271 -13.88 21.69 11.66
CA VAL A 271 -15.26 22.22 11.66
C VAL A 271 -15.34 23.54 12.42
N GLN A 272 -14.52 23.72 13.47
CA GLN A 272 -14.45 24.98 14.25
C GLN A 272 -13.49 26.02 13.64
N GLY A 273 -13.05 25.84 12.38
CA GLY A 273 -12.16 26.78 11.68
C GLY A 273 -10.69 26.75 12.11
N ARG A 274 -10.29 25.90 13.07
CA ARG A 274 -8.90 25.78 13.54
C ARG A 274 -8.01 25.16 12.45
N ARG A 275 -6.81 25.71 12.29
CA ARG A 275 -5.80 25.13 11.38
C ARG A 275 -5.43 23.73 11.85
N GLN A 276 -5.39 22.80 10.90
CA GLN A 276 -4.97 21.42 11.13
C GLN A 276 -4.35 20.84 9.87
N GLN A 277 -3.72 19.68 9.99
CA GLN A 277 -3.27 18.90 8.84
C GLN A 277 -4.07 17.60 8.76
N THR A 278 -4.34 17.15 7.54
CA THR A 278 -4.95 15.84 7.32
C THR A 278 -4.02 14.74 7.85
N ARG A 279 -4.62 13.75 8.49
CA ARG A 279 -3.86 12.60 9.03
C ARG A 279 -3.69 11.53 7.95
N PRO A 280 -2.56 10.82 7.95
CA PRO A 280 -2.39 9.66 7.08
C PRO A 280 -3.43 8.57 7.39
N VAL A 281 -3.70 7.71 6.42
CA VAL A 281 -4.53 6.52 6.61
C VAL A 281 -3.76 5.52 7.47
N GLY A 282 -4.22 5.28 8.69
CA GLY A 282 -3.45 4.57 9.71
C GLY A 282 -3.87 3.11 9.95
N SER A 283 -4.82 2.55 9.20
CA SER A 283 -5.18 1.14 9.33
C SER A 283 -5.00 0.37 8.02
N ILE A 284 -4.63 -0.89 8.12
CA ILE A 284 -4.45 -1.79 6.96
C ILE A 284 -5.75 -1.84 6.15
N ASP A 285 -6.89 -2.14 6.80
CA ASP A 285 -8.18 -2.28 6.11
C ASP A 285 -8.62 -0.99 5.41
N ARG A 286 -8.51 0.15 6.10
CA ARG A 286 -8.88 1.44 5.51
C ARG A 286 -7.95 1.81 4.35
N GLY A 287 -6.66 1.51 4.48
CA GLY A 287 -5.68 1.73 3.41
C GLY A 287 -5.99 0.90 2.18
N VAL A 288 -6.26 -0.39 2.35
CA VAL A 288 -6.64 -1.30 1.26
C VAL A 288 -7.95 -0.86 0.61
N SER A 289 -9.01 -0.66 1.40
CA SER A 289 -10.33 -0.28 0.89
C SER A 289 -10.29 1.03 0.09
N LEU A 290 -9.58 2.03 0.59
CA LEU A 290 -9.50 3.35 -0.05
C LEU A 290 -8.67 3.31 -1.34
N ASN A 291 -7.53 2.60 -1.34
CA ASN A 291 -6.73 2.42 -2.55
C ASN A 291 -7.53 1.71 -3.65
N ARG A 292 -8.26 0.65 -3.30
CA ARG A 292 -9.12 -0.06 -4.25
C ARG A 292 -10.22 0.84 -4.81
N ALA A 293 -10.90 1.59 -3.95
CA ALA A 293 -11.95 2.50 -4.40
C ALA A 293 -11.42 3.57 -5.36
N LEU A 294 -10.21 4.09 -5.09
CA LEU A 294 -9.55 5.04 -6.00
C LEU A 294 -9.14 4.40 -7.33
N TRP A 295 -8.68 3.14 -7.31
CA TRP A 295 -8.38 2.41 -8.54
C TRP A 295 -9.65 2.18 -9.38
N VAL A 296 -10.72 1.70 -8.75
CA VAL A 296 -12.02 1.50 -9.42
C VAL A 296 -12.52 2.82 -10.02
N LEU A 297 -12.42 3.94 -9.29
CA LEU A 297 -12.80 5.25 -9.79
C LEU A 297 -11.99 5.64 -11.05
N ALA A 298 -10.69 5.34 -11.06
CA ALA A 298 -9.85 5.60 -12.24
C ALA A 298 -10.25 4.71 -13.43
N GLU A 299 -10.54 3.43 -13.18
CA GLU A 299 -11.03 2.51 -14.22
C GLU A 299 -12.37 2.94 -14.81
N GLU A 300 -13.32 3.34 -13.97
CA GLU A 300 -14.62 3.81 -14.46
C GLU A 300 -14.49 5.10 -15.27
N MET A 301 -13.61 6.03 -14.88
CA MET A 301 -13.32 7.23 -15.68
C MET A 301 -12.70 6.86 -17.03
N ARG A 302 -11.77 5.90 -17.05
CA ARG A 302 -11.17 5.38 -18.29
C ARG A 302 -12.22 4.77 -19.23
N LYS A 303 -13.12 3.94 -18.70
CA LYS A 303 -14.21 3.32 -19.47
C LYS A 303 -15.17 4.37 -20.04
N LEU A 304 -15.53 5.35 -19.22
CA LEU A 304 -16.40 6.46 -19.65
C LEU A 304 -15.81 7.22 -20.83
N ARG A 305 -14.52 7.53 -20.80
CA ARG A 305 -13.81 8.24 -21.88
C ARG A 305 -13.60 7.36 -23.12
N ALA A 306 -13.51 6.05 -22.98
CA ALA A 306 -13.42 5.14 -24.12
C ALA A 306 -14.77 4.95 -24.83
N ALA A 307 -15.89 5.26 -24.17
CA ALA A 307 -17.25 5.17 -24.71
C ALA A 307 -17.76 6.49 -25.32
N ALA A 308 -17.07 7.59 -25.10
CA ALA A 308 -17.40 8.93 -25.60
C ALA A 308 -16.69 9.23 -26.92
#